data_f3d6fd80dba49ce0e816229a99cfdd74
#
_entry.id   f3d6fd80dba49ce0e816229a99cfdd74
#
_cell.length_a   1.000
_cell.length_b   1.000
_cell.length_c   1.000
_cell.angle_alpha   90.00
_cell.angle_beta   90.00
_cell.angle_gamma   90.00
#
_symmetry.space_group_name_H-M   'P 1'
#
loop_
_entity.id
_entity.type
_entity.pdbx_description
1 polymer ?
#
loop_
_entity_poly.entity_id
_entity_poly.type
_entity_poly.pdbx_seq_one_letter_code
_entity_poly.pdbx_strand_id
1 'polypeptide(L)'
;MKKYISLFVLLGGFMVSSCSDFLERKPLDFGDQEVFLKTTADLKYYANQFYPLFPSNKANADGGPYRDDENSDNQTSFWSNSNFFPGVKEVPKLGDSSEWKFKTIRACNFFINLVTERIEANEVIGTPSEINHYLGEVYFFRAYDNFRLLRNYGDVPIIEEVLPDKLDILKISTRRAPRNEVARFII
;
A
#
# COMPACT_ATOMS: atom_id res chain seq x y z
N MET A 1 -32.89 -58.91 0.42
CA MET A 1 -31.56 -58.27 0.64
C MET A 1 -31.04 -57.54 -0.59
N LYS A 2 -30.99 -58.11 -1.78
CA LYS A 2 -30.45 -57.42 -2.98
C LYS A 2 -31.16 -56.10 -3.37
N LYS A 3 -32.46 -55.97 -3.15
CA LYS A 3 -33.25 -54.76 -3.46
C LYS A 3 -32.87 -53.54 -2.56
N TYR A 4 -32.50 -53.76 -1.29
CA TYR A 4 -32.12 -52.72 -0.39
C TYR A 4 -30.69 -52.23 -0.60
N ILE A 5 -29.81 -53.11 -1.09
CA ILE A 5 -28.44 -52.79 -1.46
C ILE A 5 -28.44 -51.82 -2.68
N SER A 6 -29.29 -52.10 -3.67
CA SER A 6 -29.43 -51.26 -4.86
C SER A 6 -29.98 -49.87 -4.51
N LEU A 7 -30.94 -49.76 -3.56
CA LEU A 7 -31.46 -48.49 -3.07
C LEU A 7 -30.42 -47.68 -2.30
N PHE A 8 -29.57 -48.36 -1.52
CA PHE A 8 -28.49 -47.70 -0.74
C PHE A 8 -27.36 -47.17 -1.64
N VAL A 9 -27.03 -47.85 -2.72
CA VAL A 9 -26.05 -47.45 -3.73
C VAL A 9 -26.59 -46.23 -4.51
N LEU A 10 -27.88 -46.20 -4.82
CA LEU A 10 -28.50 -45.07 -5.53
C LEU A 10 -28.57 -43.82 -4.64
N LEU A 11 -28.86 -43.97 -3.34
CA LEU A 11 -28.88 -42.87 -2.37
C LEU A 11 -27.47 -42.34 -2.07
N GLY A 12 -26.45 -43.21 -2.03
CA GLY A 12 -25.04 -42.85 -1.84
C GLY A 12 -24.46 -42.07 -3.02
N GLY A 13 -24.91 -42.38 -4.26
CA GLY A 13 -24.46 -41.68 -5.48
C GLY A 13 -24.93 -40.21 -5.54
N PHE A 14 -26.05 -39.85 -4.90
CA PHE A 14 -26.55 -38.48 -4.87
C PHE A 14 -25.83 -37.58 -3.87
N MET A 15 -25.09 -38.15 -2.92
CA MET A 15 -24.36 -37.35 -1.90
C MET A 15 -22.99 -36.83 -2.37
N VAL A 16 -22.51 -37.26 -3.54
CA VAL A 16 -21.17 -36.88 -4.03
C VAL A 16 -21.20 -35.73 -5.05
N SER A 17 -22.37 -35.22 -5.43
CA SER A 17 -22.47 -33.97 -6.18
C SER A 17 -22.42 -32.77 -5.21
N SER A 18 -21.30 -32.66 -4.50
CA SER A 18 -20.98 -31.44 -3.76
C SER A 18 -20.78 -30.31 -4.77
N CYS A 19 -21.61 -29.29 -4.72
CA CYS A 19 -21.49 -28.09 -5.51
C CYS A 19 -20.17 -27.38 -5.13
N SER A 20 -19.09 -27.64 -5.86
CA SER A 20 -17.83 -26.90 -5.75
C SER A 20 -18.05 -25.40 -5.98
N ASP A 21 -19.02 -25.09 -6.82
CA ASP A 21 -19.37 -23.70 -7.22
C ASP A 21 -19.95 -22.84 -6.09
N PHE A 22 -20.44 -23.45 -5.00
CA PHE A 22 -20.97 -22.68 -3.85
C PHE A 22 -19.87 -22.13 -2.95
N LEU A 23 -18.72 -22.80 -2.88
CA LEU A 23 -17.60 -22.41 -2.02
C LEU A 23 -16.61 -21.47 -2.74
N GLU A 24 -16.65 -21.42 -4.06
CA GLU A 24 -15.76 -20.57 -4.88
C GLU A 24 -16.41 -19.22 -5.26
N ARG A 25 -17.44 -18.78 -4.54
CA ARG A 25 -17.97 -17.42 -4.77
C ARG A 25 -16.93 -16.39 -4.40
N LYS A 26 -16.48 -15.65 -5.40
CA LYS A 26 -15.68 -14.43 -5.18
C LYS A 26 -16.47 -13.52 -4.22
N PRO A 27 -15.85 -12.94 -3.18
CA PRO A 27 -16.52 -12.01 -2.28
C PRO A 27 -17.11 -10.85 -3.07
N LEU A 28 -18.42 -10.63 -2.96
CA LEU A 28 -19.12 -9.53 -3.65
C LEU A 28 -18.68 -8.14 -3.16
N ASP A 29 -18.08 -8.08 -1.96
CA ASP A 29 -17.64 -6.83 -1.31
C ASP A 29 -16.21 -6.42 -1.68
N PHE A 30 -15.44 -7.28 -2.31
CA PHE A 30 -14.15 -6.92 -2.88
C PHE A 30 -14.34 -6.69 -4.38
N GLY A 31 -14.16 -5.45 -4.82
CA GLY A 31 -14.12 -5.13 -6.25
C GLY A 31 -13.22 -6.15 -6.94
N ASP A 32 -13.80 -6.92 -7.88
CA ASP A 32 -13.07 -7.94 -8.60
C ASP A 32 -11.86 -7.26 -9.28
N GLN A 33 -10.65 -7.75 -9.00
CA GLN A 33 -9.44 -7.23 -9.64
C GLN A 33 -9.57 -7.22 -11.17
N GLU A 34 -10.39 -8.12 -11.73
CA GLU A 34 -10.64 -8.17 -13.17
C GLU A 34 -11.42 -6.97 -13.71
N VAL A 35 -12.20 -6.28 -12.88
CA VAL A 35 -13.06 -5.14 -13.28
C VAL A 35 -12.48 -3.81 -12.82
N PHE A 36 -11.73 -3.79 -11.74
CA PHE A 36 -11.19 -2.59 -11.10
C PHE A 36 -9.98 -2.02 -11.86
N LEU A 37 -9.81 -0.69 -11.90
CA LEU A 37 -8.73 0.04 -12.60
C LEU A 37 -8.74 -0.13 -14.14
N LYS A 38 -9.91 -0.22 -14.76
CA LYS A 38 -10.07 -0.29 -16.23
C LYS A 38 -10.45 1.05 -16.87
N THR A 39 -10.80 2.05 -16.10
CA THR A 39 -11.17 3.38 -16.62
C THR A 39 -10.31 4.47 -15.99
N THR A 40 -10.13 5.59 -16.70
CA THR A 40 -9.43 6.77 -16.12
C THR A 40 -10.10 7.28 -14.85
N ALA A 41 -11.42 7.09 -14.71
CA ALA A 41 -12.14 7.42 -13.48
C ALA A 41 -11.66 6.54 -12.30
N ASP A 42 -11.48 5.24 -12.52
CA ASP A 42 -10.98 4.32 -11.49
C ASP A 42 -9.55 4.68 -11.10
N LEU A 43 -8.70 5.01 -12.09
CA LEU A 43 -7.32 5.44 -11.84
C LEU A 43 -7.30 6.69 -10.97
N LYS A 44 -8.14 7.69 -11.29
CA LYS A 44 -8.31 8.91 -10.50
C LYS A 44 -8.74 8.62 -9.06
N TYR A 45 -9.77 7.80 -8.87
CA TYR A 45 -10.25 7.45 -7.53
C TYR A 45 -9.17 6.75 -6.71
N TYR A 46 -8.40 5.87 -7.34
CA TYR A 46 -7.32 5.20 -6.65
C TYR A 46 -6.18 6.17 -6.29
N ALA A 47 -5.76 7.04 -7.20
CA ALA A 47 -4.73 8.04 -6.94
C ALA A 47 -5.13 9.00 -5.80
N ASN A 48 -6.40 9.40 -5.74
CA ASN A 48 -6.90 10.32 -4.73
C ASN A 48 -6.72 9.83 -3.28
N GLN A 49 -6.63 8.52 -3.03
CA GLN A 49 -6.42 7.99 -1.68
C GLN A 49 -5.06 8.38 -1.07
N PHE A 50 -4.09 8.79 -1.89
CA PHE A 50 -2.74 9.12 -1.43
C PHE A 50 -2.57 10.59 -1.03
N TYR A 51 -3.49 11.49 -1.40
CA TYR A 51 -3.40 12.90 -1.05
C TYR A 51 -3.33 13.19 0.45
N PRO A 52 -3.95 12.40 1.35
CA PRO A 52 -3.78 12.56 2.79
C PRO A 52 -2.36 12.33 3.32
N LEU A 53 -1.41 11.88 2.48
CA LEU A 53 0.02 11.83 2.82
C LEU A 53 0.63 13.21 3.02
N PHE A 54 0.05 14.23 2.37
CA PHE A 54 0.50 15.59 2.57
C PHE A 54 0.05 16.16 3.92
N PRO A 55 0.87 17.00 4.55
CA PRO A 55 0.47 17.71 5.75
C PRO A 55 -0.80 18.51 5.49
N SER A 56 -1.81 18.32 6.32
CA SER A 56 -3.01 19.14 6.20
C SER A 56 -2.75 20.54 6.73
N ASN A 57 -3.20 21.58 5.99
CA ASN A 57 -3.18 22.97 6.42
C ASN A 57 -4.25 23.29 7.49
N LYS A 58 -4.65 22.33 8.31
CA LYS A 58 -5.53 22.58 9.45
C LYS A 58 -4.76 23.37 10.49
N ALA A 59 -4.82 24.68 10.35
CA ALA A 59 -4.10 25.65 11.18
C ALA A 59 -4.38 25.52 12.70
N ASN A 60 -5.41 24.80 13.11
CA ASN A 60 -5.91 24.82 14.48
C ASN A 60 -5.77 23.49 15.26
N ALA A 61 -5.43 22.37 14.62
CA ALA A 61 -5.34 21.10 15.34
C ALA A 61 -3.92 20.53 15.43
N ASP A 62 -3.15 20.65 14.34
CA ASP A 62 -1.83 19.99 14.24
C ASP A 62 -0.69 20.95 13.83
N GLY A 63 -0.94 22.27 13.78
CA GLY A 63 0.08 23.27 13.46
C GLY A 63 0.55 23.29 11.99
N GLY A 64 0.13 22.33 11.16
CA GLY A 64 0.51 22.26 9.75
C GLY A 64 2.03 22.28 9.53
N PRO A 65 2.52 22.88 8.44
CA PRO A 65 3.96 23.02 8.17
C PRO A 65 4.75 23.80 9.22
N TYR A 66 4.06 24.68 9.97
CA TYR A 66 4.69 25.46 11.03
C TYR A 66 5.12 24.63 12.24
N ARG A 67 4.50 23.48 12.45
CA ARG A 67 4.86 22.58 13.57
C ARG A 67 6.18 21.84 13.33
N ASP A 68 6.59 21.70 12.08
CA ASP A 68 7.91 21.15 11.78
C ASP A 68 9.03 22.03 12.31
N ASP A 69 8.82 23.35 12.36
CA ASP A 69 9.76 24.30 12.94
C ASP A 69 9.78 24.25 14.48
N GLU A 70 8.69 23.85 15.13
CA GLU A 70 8.67 23.61 16.59
C GLU A 70 9.57 22.43 17.03
N ASN A 71 9.87 21.52 16.10
CA ASN A 71 10.79 20.41 16.32
C ASN A 71 12.24 20.71 15.89
N SER A 72 12.53 21.96 15.57
CA SER A 72 13.84 22.49 15.24
C SER A 72 14.31 23.49 16.31
N ASP A 73 15.48 24.07 16.10
CA ASP A 73 16.01 25.15 16.92
C ASP A 73 15.51 26.57 16.49
N ASN A 74 14.70 26.62 15.42
CA ASN A 74 14.20 27.88 14.85
C ASN A 74 12.98 28.45 15.58
N GLN A 75 12.14 27.57 16.15
CA GLN A 75 10.90 27.98 16.79
C GLN A 75 10.63 27.14 18.03
N THR A 76 10.13 27.79 19.07
CA THR A 76 9.61 27.12 20.25
C THR A 76 8.12 27.43 20.43
N SER A 77 7.33 26.45 20.80
CA SER A 77 5.93 26.66 21.14
C SER A 77 5.79 27.26 22.53
N PHE A 78 4.61 27.82 22.84
CA PHE A 78 4.27 28.30 24.18
C PHE A 78 4.44 27.20 25.26
N TRP A 79 4.18 25.95 24.89
CA TRP A 79 4.52 24.76 25.68
C TRP A 79 5.90 24.30 25.25
N SER A 80 6.93 24.59 26.03
CA SER A 80 8.32 24.29 25.71
C SER A 80 8.47 22.87 25.12
N ASN A 81 9.08 22.77 23.94
CA ASN A 81 9.27 21.48 23.29
C ASN A 81 10.37 20.69 24.05
N SER A 82 9.93 19.71 24.81
CA SER A 82 10.82 18.85 25.60
C SER A 82 11.75 17.96 24.75
N ASN A 83 11.53 17.87 23.44
CA ASN A 83 12.34 17.02 22.56
C ASN A 83 13.84 17.36 22.54
N PHE A 84 14.20 18.59 22.93
CA PHE A 84 15.58 19.03 23.01
C PHE A 84 16.23 18.84 24.40
N PHE A 85 15.45 18.39 25.40
CA PHE A 85 16.03 18.14 26.72
C PHE A 85 16.83 16.82 26.73
N PRO A 86 17.98 16.78 27.43
CA PRO A 86 18.77 15.55 27.52
C PRO A 86 17.94 14.37 28.05
N GLY A 87 17.99 13.25 27.34
CA GLY A 87 17.32 12.00 27.74
C GLY A 87 15.85 11.89 27.37
N VAL A 88 15.24 12.90 26.73
CA VAL A 88 13.80 12.84 26.34
C VAL A 88 13.60 12.18 24.99
N LYS A 89 14.54 12.34 24.05
CA LYS A 89 14.45 11.71 22.74
C LYS A 89 15.00 10.28 22.79
N GLU A 90 14.09 9.33 23.01
CA GLU A 90 14.43 7.91 22.99
C GLU A 90 14.13 7.30 21.61
N VAL A 91 14.93 6.29 21.22
CA VAL A 91 14.61 5.49 20.02
C VAL A 91 13.36 4.67 20.32
N PRO A 92 12.28 4.78 19.50
CA PRO A 92 11.06 4.02 19.71
C PRO A 92 11.34 2.50 19.76
N LYS A 93 10.74 1.82 20.73
CA LYS A 93 10.79 0.37 20.81
C LYS A 93 9.98 -0.25 19.68
N LEU A 94 10.36 -1.45 19.27
CA LEU A 94 9.66 -2.20 18.23
C LEU A 94 8.17 -2.33 18.57
N GLY A 95 7.28 -1.89 17.66
CA GLY A 95 5.82 -1.94 17.84
C GLY A 95 5.14 -0.62 18.20
N ASP A 96 5.85 0.37 18.68
CA ASP A 96 5.31 1.70 18.87
C ASP A 96 5.19 2.46 17.54
N SER A 97 4.34 3.49 17.52
CA SER A 97 3.91 4.36 16.43
C SER A 97 5.02 4.83 15.46
N SER A 98 5.92 3.93 15.10
CA SER A 98 7.02 4.24 14.21
C SER A 98 6.50 4.59 12.83
N GLU A 99 7.10 5.60 12.22
CA GLU A 99 6.91 5.95 10.81
C GLU A 99 7.44 4.87 9.83
N TRP A 100 7.97 3.75 10.37
CA TRP A 100 8.46 2.60 9.59
C TRP A 100 7.31 1.78 9.05
N LYS A 101 6.63 2.32 8.02
CA LYS A 101 5.43 1.73 7.41
C LYS A 101 5.59 1.72 5.90
N PHE A 102 5.26 0.58 5.28
CA PHE A 102 5.35 0.36 3.84
C PHE A 102 3.98 0.15 3.19
N LYS A 103 2.90 0.41 3.92
CA LYS A 103 1.53 0.22 3.42
C LYS A 103 1.25 1.05 2.17
N THR A 104 1.67 2.31 2.16
CA THR A 104 1.48 3.22 1.03
C THR A 104 2.29 2.77 -0.17
N ILE A 105 3.59 2.44 0.04
CA ILE A 105 4.46 1.94 -1.02
C ILE A 105 3.87 0.67 -1.64
N ARG A 106 3.36 -0.27 -0.82
CA ARG A 106 2.68 -1.47 -1.30
C ARG A 106 1.45 -1.14 -2.15
N ALA A 107 0.62 -0.17 -1.72
CA ALA A 107 -0.56 0.24 -2.47
C ALA A 107 -0.18 0.92 -3.80
N CYS A 108 0.88 1.75 -3.81
CA CYS A 108 1.40 2.33 -5.05
C CYS A 108 1.93 1.24 -6.00
N ASN A 109 2.71 0.28 -5.49
CA ASN A 109 3.23 -0.81 -6.32
C ASN A 109 2.10 -1.66 -6.91
N PHE A 110 1.06 -1.98 -6.12
CA PHE A 110 -0.11 -2.70 -6.60
C PHE A 110 -0.76 -1.97 -7.79
N PHE A 111 -0.99 -0.67 -7.67
CA PHE A 111 -1.55 0.14 -8.74
C PHE A 111 -0.64 0.16 -9.98
N ILE A 112 0.64 0.46 -9.78
CA ILE A 112 1.61 0.59 -10.87
C ILE A 112 1.69 -0.71 -11.66
N ASN A 113 1.87 -1.85 -10.98
CA ASN A 113 2.00 -3.15 -11.64
C ASN A 113 0.73 -3.50 -12.43
N LEU A 114 -0.45 -3.42 -11.78
CA LEU A 114 -1.71 -3.78 -12.41
C LEU A 114 -2.07 -2.85 -13.58
N VAL A 115 -1.87 -1.53 -13.43
CA VAL A 115 -2.18 -0.57 -14.49
C VAL A 115 -1.21 -0.71 -15.65
N THR A 116 0.07 -0.97 -15.39
CA THR A 116 1.07 -1.18 -16.45
C THR A 116 0.72 -2.42 -17.30
N GLU A 117 0.41 -3.55 -16.65
CA GLU A 117 -0.04 -4.77 -17.34
C GLU A 117 -1.28 -4.51 -18.21
N ARG A 118 -2.23 -3.72 -17.72
CA ARG A 118 -3.46 -3.37 -18.47
C ARG A 118 -3.21 -2.41 -19.63
N ILE A 119 -2.30 -1.48 -19.48
CA ILE A 119 -1.89 -0.60 -20.59
C ILE A 119 -1.29 -1.43 -21.71
N GLU A 120 -0.40 -2.38 -21.38
CA GLU A 120 0.22 -3.28 -22.34
C GLU A 120 -0.82 -4.18 -23.05
N ALA A 121 -1.87 -4.61 -22.31
CA ALA A 121 -2.97 -5.38 -22.85
C ALA A 121 -4.04 -4.54 -23.58
N ASN A 122 -3.92 -3.19 -23.62
CA ASN A 122 -4.92 -2.25 -24.14
C ASN A 122 -6.29 -2.38 -23.45
N GLU A 123 -6.31 -2.69 -22.16
CA GLU A 123 -7.54 -2.87 -21.38
C GLU A 123 -8.01 -1.61 -20.65
N VAL A 124 -7.22 -0.52 -20.64
CA VAL A 124 -7.60 0.73 -19.96
C VAL A 124 -8.34 1.64 -20.90
N ILE A 125 -9.58 1.99 -20.53
CA ILE A 125 -10.45 2.91 -21.28
C ILE A 125 -10.15 4.34 -20.84
N GLY A 126 -9.67 5.16 -21.78
CA GLY A 126 -9.39 6.58 -21.56
C GLY A 126 -8.35 7.11 -22.54
N THR A 127 -8.04 8.39 -22.43
CA THR A 127 -7.00 8.98 -23.26
C THR A 127 -5.62 8.63 -22.70
N PRO A 128 -4.60 8.38 -23.56
CA PRO A 128 -3.24 8.11 -23.08
C PRO A 128 -2.69 9.20 -22.16
N SER A 129 -3.09 10.45 -22.37
CA SER A 129 -2.69 11.58 -21.52
C SER A 129 -3.22 11.45 -20.10
N GLU A 130 -4.52 11.10 -19.93
CA GLU A 130 -5.12 10.92 -18.61
C GLU A 130 -4.57 9.69 -17.89
N ILE A 131 -4.39 8.59 -18.63
CA ILE A 131 -3.81 7.36 -18.07
C ILE A 131 -2.40 7.65 -17.52
N ASN A 132 -1.54 8.28 -18.32
CA ASN A 132 -0.19 8.65 -17.91
C ASN A 132 -0.18 9.67 -16.77
N HIS A 133 -1.16 10.58 -16.71
CA HIS A 133 -1.29 11.53 -15.61
C HIS A 133 -1.48 10.81 -14.27
N TYR A 134 -2.48 9.93 -14.15
CA TYR A 134 -2.75 9.23 -12.89
C TYR A 134 -1.67 8.20 -12.54
N LEU A 135 -1.06 7.56 -13.54
CA LEU A 135 0.08 6.69 -13.33
C LEU A 135 1.27 7.50 -12.76
N GLY A 136 1.54 8.68 -13.33
CA GLY A 136 2.57 9.60 -12.87
C GLY A 136 2.31 10.11 -11.43
N GLU A 137 1.04 10.41 -11.08
CA GLU A 137 0.69 10.78 -9.70
C GLU A 137 1.05 9.67 -8.71
N VAL A 138 0.74 8.40 -9.02
CA VAL A 138 1.04 7.29 -8.11
C VAL A 138 2.55 7.04 -8.02
N TYR A 139 3.30 7.19 -9.12
CA TYR A 139 4.77 7.19 -9.05
C TYR A 139 5.31 8.29 -8.14
N PHE A 140 4.75 9.49 -8.22
CA PHE A 140 5.12 10.60 -7.35
C PHE A 140 4.83 10.28 -5.86
N PHE A 141 3.66 9.73 -5.52
CA PHE A 141 3.34 9.34 -4.15
C PHE A 141 4.26 8.24 -3.62
N ARG A 142 4.63 7.27 -4.46
CA ARG A 142 5.62 6.25 -4.10
C ARG A 142 6.98 6.87 -3.79
N ALA A 143 7.43 7.78 -4.63
CA ALA A 143 8.68 8.52 -4.44
C ALA A 143 8.65 9.36 -3.16
N TYR A 144 7.54 10.07 -2.92
CA TYR A 144 7.35 10.90 -1.73
C TYR A 144 7.38 10.09 -0.43
N ASP A 145 6.73 8.94 -0.38
CA ASP A 145 6.74 8.09 0.82
C ASP A 145 8.13 7.45 1.05
N ASN A 146 8.83 7.04 0.00
CA ASN A 146 10.24 6.63 0.10
C ASN A 146 11.14 7.77 0.58
N PHE A 147 10.91 9.01 0.13
CA PHE A 147 11.62 10.18 0.62
C PHE A 147 11.39 10.41 2.12
N ARG A 148 10.16 10.26 2.61
CA ARG A 148 9.85 10.35 4.05
C ARG A 148 10.63 9.30 4.84
N LEU A 149 10.66 8.05 4.36
CA LEU A 149 11.45 6.98 4.99
C LEU A 149 12.95 7.30 4.95
N LEU A 150 13.48 7.74 3.81
CA LEU A 150 14.87 8.14 3.65
C LEU A 150 15.27 9.25 4.63
N ARG A 151 14.43 10.30 4.73
CA ARG A 151 14.66 11.43 5.64
C ARG A 151 14.70 10.99 7.10
N ASN A 152 13.82 10.08 7.50
CA ASN A 152 13.67 9.68 8.89
C ASN A 152 14.67 8.59 9.32
N TYR A 153 15.06 7.70 8.40
CA TYR A 153 15.81 6.48 8.75
C TYR A 153 17.14 6.31 7.99
N GLY A 154 17.38 7.08 6.94
CA GLY A 154 18.56 6.91 6.08
C GLY A 154 18.44 5.70 5.17
N ASP A 155 19.16 4.63 5.48
CA ASP A 155 19.13 3.40 4.69
C ASP A 155 17.79 2.68 4.87
N VAL A 156 17.05 2.45 3.78
CA VAL A 156 15.74 1.80 3.76
C VAL A 156 15.63 0.79 2.63
N PRO A 157 14.76 -0.22 2.71
CA PRO A 157 14.51 -1.12 1.61
C PRO A 157 13.90 -0.40 0.40
N ILE A 158 14.36 -0.74 -0.79
CA ILE A 158 13.71 -0.38 -2.06
C ILE A 158 12.79 -1.53 -2.44
N ILE A 159 11.49 -1.28 -2.49
CA ILE A 159 10.47 -2.28 -2.80
C ILE A 159 9.65 -1.76 -3.98
N GLU A 160 9.77 -2.42 -5.13
CA GLU A 160 9.12 -2.04 -6.40
C GLU A 160 7.92 -2.92 -6.73
N GLU A 161 7.77 -4.05 -6.04
CA GLU A 161 6.76 -5.05 -6.31
C GLU A 161 5.83 -5.27 -5.12
N VAL A 162 4.69 -5.90 -5.38
CA VAL A 162 3.81 -6.40 -4.33
C VAL A 162 4.37 -7.72 -3.81
N LEU A 163 5.11 -7.65 -2.71
CA LEU A 163 5.72 -8.84 -2.13
C LEU A 163 4.65 -9.82 -1.59
N PRO A 164 4.80 -11.12 -1.88
CA PRO A 164 3.94 -12.15 -1.28
C PRO A 164 4.23 -12.29 0.22
N ASP A 165 3.22 -12.73 0.98
CA ASP A 165 3.36 -12.99 2.41
C ASP A 165 4.09 -14.33 2.68
N LYS A 166 5.38 -14.35 2.34
CA LYS A 166 6.30 -15.48 2.55
C LYS A 166 7.56 -14.96 3.22
N LEU A 167 7.88 -15.51 4.40
CA LEU A 167 8.93 -15.01 5.28
C LEU A 167 10.32 -14.98 4.62
N ASP A 168 10.67 -15.98 3.83
CA ASP A 168 11.95 -16.08 3.10
C ASP A 168 12.09 -14.98 2.05
N ILE A 169 11.04 -14.71 1.28
CA ILE A 169 11.01 -13.61 0.31
C ILE A 169 11.09 -12.26 1.03
N LEU A 170 10.30 -12.07 2.08
CA LEU A 170 10.30 -10.83 2.85
C LEU A 170 11.68 -10.55 3.46
N LYS A 171 12.37 -11.54 4.01
CA LYS A 171 13.72 -11.36 4.58
C LYS A 171 14.75 -10.88 3.55
N ILE A 172 14.67 -11.33 2.31
CA ILE A 172 15.59 -10.92 1.24
C ILE A 172 15.22 -9.55 0.72
N SER A 173 13.93 -9.33 0.42
CA SER A 173 13.44 -8.12 -0.24
C SER A 173 13.37 -6.90 0.70
N THR A 174 13.38 -7.10 2.02
CA THR A 174 13.38 -6.00 3.00
C THR A 174 14.78 -5.62 3.49
N ARG A 175 15.83 -6.06 2.80
CA ARG A 175 17.19 -5.64 3.08
C ARG A 175 17.33 -4.14 2.79
N ARG A 176 17.95 -3.40 3.71
CA ARG A 176 18.16 -1.96 3.55
C ARG A 176 19.14 -1.68 2.41
N ALA A 177 18.76 -0.82 1.50
CA ALA A 177 19.66 -0.23 0.51
C ALA A 177 20.35 1.01 1.09
N PRO A 178 21.58 1.32 0.68
CA PRO A 178 22.26 2.55 1.07
C PRO A 178 21.45 3.80 0.66
N ARG A 179 21.49 4.83 1.49
CA ARG A 179 20.70 6.08 1.29
C ARG A 179 20.90 6.73 -0.08
N ASN A 180 22.10 6.65 -0.65
CA ASN A 180 22.39 7.19 -1.98
C ASN A 180 21.71 6.40 -3.12
N GLU A 181 21.49 5.10 -2.94
CA GLU A 181 20.71 4.28 -3.89
C GLU A 181 19.22 4.60 -3.77
N VAL A 182 18.72 4.71 -2.54
CA VAL A 182 17.34 5.13 -2.29
C VAL A 182 17.07 6.52 -2.89
N ALA A 183 18.00 7.47 -2.72
CA ALA A 183 17.88 8.80 -3.31
C ALA A 183 17.84 8.76 -4.85
N ARG A 184 18.62 7.89 -5.50
CA ARG A 184 18.56 7.71 -6.96
C ARG A 184 17.26 7.06 -7.42
N PHE A 185 16.72 6.17 -6.62
CA PHE A 185 15.44 5.51 -6.91
C PHE A 185 14.25 6.48 -6.85
N ILE A 186 14.31 7.50 -6.00
CA ILE A 186 13.27 8.53 -5.81
C ILE A 186 13.20 9.50 -7.01
N ILE A 187 14.33 9.76 -7.68
CA ILE A 187 14.45 10.72 -8.81
C ILE A 187 14.03 10.06 -10.12
#